data_74e391d82d5e538cef99f468c6ead666
#
_entry.id   74e391d82d5e538cef99f468c6ead666
#
_cell.length_a   1.000
_cell.length_b   1.000
_cell.length_c   1.000
_cell.angle_alpha   90.00
_cell.angle_beta   90.00
_cell.angle_gamma   90.00
#
_symmetry.space_group_name_H-M   'P 1'
#
loop_
_entity.id
_entity.type
_entity.pdbx_description
1 polymer ?
#
loop_
_entity_poly.entity_id
_entity_poly.type
_entity_poly.pdbx_seq_one_letter_code
_entity_poly.pdbx_strand_id
1 'polypeptide(L)'
;FELDPEFAKAASKATSQLPNVQVHLGDFLGSSVPATPFTLAGNLPFSRTNEIMRWALAARTLERAVVITQLEFARKRAGDYGRWSLATVQSWPTHDWRLVGKISRHDFRPVPKVDAGILELTARPSPLIVHSAMNHYKDLVALGFGGRGGSLFRSLRPRYSHRTLLRAFSRAEVPEKTVVAFVHPDQWLQIFNQLEP
;
A
#
# COMPACT_ATOMS: atom_id res chain seq x y z
N PHE A 1 -18.56 0.48 -9.98
CA PHE A 1 -18.00 0.39 -11.34
C PHE A 1 -17.92 -1.07 -11.75
N GLU A 2 -18.36 -1.39 -12.96
CA GLU A 2 -18.34 -2.71 -13.54
C GLU A 2 -17.94 -2.61 -15.04
N LEU A 3 -17.01 -3.43 -15.47
CA LEU A 3 -16.52 -3.44 -16.86
C LEU A 3 -17.44 -4.25 -17.80
N ASP A 4 -18.02 -5.32 -17.25
CA ASP A 4 -18.88 -6.21 -18.02
C ASP A 4 -20.31 -5.63 -18.12
N PRO A 5 -20.83 -5.39 -19.33
CA PRO A 5 -22.17 -4.82 -19.51
C PRO A 5 -23.29 -5.67 -18.93
N GLU A 6 -23.18 -7.00 -18.96
CA GLU A 6 -24.21 -7.89 -18.46
C GLU A 6 -24.24 -7.85 -16.92
N PHE A 7 -23.07 -7.85 -16.26
CA PHE A 7 -22.97 -7.70 -14.82
C PHE A 7 -23.38 -6.30 -14.37
N ALA A 8 -23.04 -5.24 -15.08
CA ALA A 8 -23.50 -3.89 -14.79
C ALA A 8 -25.03 -3.76 -14.86
N LYS A 9 -25.65 -4.36 -15.90
CA LYS A 9 -27.10 -4.42 -16.05
C LYS A 9 -27.76 -5.19 -14.91
N ALA A 10 -27.19 -6.35 -14.54
CA ALA A 10 -27.69 -7.16 -13.43
C ALA A 10 -27.59 -6.39 -12.09
N ALA A 11 -26.46 -5.73 -11.84
CA ALA A 11 -26.26 -4.90 -10.65
C ALA A 11 -27.26 -3.73 -10.60
N SER A 12 -27.44 -3.01 -11.72
CA SER A 12 -28.42 -1.91 -11.81
C SER A 12 -29.85 -2.37 -11.51
N LYS A 13 -30.24 -3.56 -12.02
CA LYS A 13 -31.53 -4.16 -11.73
C LYS A 13 -31.67 -4.53 -10.25
N ALA A 14 -30.63 -5.16 -9.69
CA ALA A 14 -30.63 -5.60 -8.29
C ALA A 14 -30.69 -4.42 -7.30
N THR A 15 -30.15 -3.27 -7.68
CA THR A 15 -30.07 -2.07 -6.82
C THR A 15 -31.10 -0.99 -7.17
N SER A 16 -32.04 -1.26 -8.09
CA SER A 16 -33.02 -0.27 -8.61
C SER A 16 -33.87 0.39 -7.54
N GLN A 17 -34.10 -0.28 -6.39
CA GLN A 17 -34.87 0.26 -5.26
C GLN A 17 -33.99 0.95 -4.20
N LEU A 18 -32.65 1.04 -4.45
CA LEU A 18 -31.69 1.65 -3.52
C LEU A 18 -31.25 3.01 -4.05
N PRO A 19 -31.88 4.14 -3.62
CA PRO A 19 -31.62 5.47 -4.19
C PRO A 19 -30.21 5.99 -3.93
N ASN A 20 -29.49 5.38 -2.99
CA ASN A 20 -28.12 5.70 -2.63
C ASN A 20 -27.08 4.86 -3.39
N VAL A 21 -27.50 4.01 -4.34
CA VAL A 21 -26.60 3.17 -5.14
C VAL A 21 -26.63 3.62 -6.59
N GLN A 22 -25.44 3.86 -7.15
CA GLN A 22 -25.24 4.16 -8.57
C GLN A 22 -24.29 3.12 -9.17
N VAL A 23 -24.73 2.50 -10.27
CA VAL A 23 -23.90 1.56 -11.04
C VAL A 23 -23.30 2.28 -12.24
N HIS A 24 -21.99 2.25 -12.34
CA HIS A 24 -21.25 2.83 -13.45
C HIS A 24 -20.65 1.71 -14.33
N LEU A 25 -21.11 1.62 -15.57
CA LEU A 25 -20.47 0.77 -16.58
C LEU A 25 -19.18 1.45 -17.06
N GLY A 26 -18.04 0.80 -16.85
CA GLY A 26 -16.75 1.31 -17.31
C GLY A 26 -15.59 0.95 -16.42
N ASP A 27 -14.40 1.36 -16.87
CA ASP A 27 -13.15 1.13 -16.13
C ASP A 27 -13.08 2.07 -14.91
N PHE A 28 -12.96 1.46 -13.73
CA PHE A 28 -12.76 2.19 -12.48
C PHE A 28 -11.56 3.16 -12.54
N LEU A 29 -10.46 2.77 -13.18
CA LEU A 29 -9.25 3.61 -13.25
C LEU A 29 -9.41 4.86 -14.12
N GLY A 30 -10.45 4.91 -14.96
CA GLY A 30 -10.85 6.12 -15.67
C GLY A 30 -11.69 7.09 -14.84
N SER A 31 -12.08 6.70 -13.63
CA SER A 31 -12.90 7.56 -12.77
C SER A 31 -12.07 8.65 -12.10
N SER A 32 -12.68 9.81 -11.91
CA SER A 32 -12.09 10.88 -11.09
C SER A 32 -12.13 10.51 -9.61
N VAL A 33 -11.12 10.97 -8.86
CA VAL A 33 -11.10 10.83 -7.40
C VAL A 33 -12.24 11.65 -6.81
N PRO A 34 -13.07 11.10 -5.90
CA PRO A 34 -14.08 11.86 -5.20
C PRO A 34 -13.50 13.10 -4.50
N ALA A 35 -14.19 14.23 -4.57
CA ALA A 35 -13.75 15.47 -3.91
C ALA A 35 -13.98 15.45 -2.39
N THR A 36 -14.84 14.57 -1.91
CA THR A 36 -15.15 14.37 -0.49
C THR A 36 -14.49 13.10 0.05
N PRO A 37 -14.32 12.99 1.38
CA PRO A 37 -13.85 11.76 2.00
C PRO A 37 -14.66 10.54 1.57
N PHE A 38 -13.95 9.44 1.25
CA PHE A 38 -14.59 8.22 0.76
C PHE A 38 -13.89 6.94 1.21
N THR A 39 -14.64 5.84 1.16
CA THR A 39 -14.13 4.47 1.35
C THR A 39 -14.16 3.72 0.02
N LEU A 40 -13.05 3.08 -0.33
CA LEU A 40 -12.97 2.15 -1.45
C LEU A 40 -13.23 0.72 -0.94
N ALA A 41 -14.22 0.03 -1.50
CA ALA A 41 -14.47 -1.37 -1.20
C ALA A 41 -14.65 -2.17 -2.49
N GLY A 42 -14.11 -3.40 -2.54
CA GLY A 42 -14.32 -4.25 -3.71
C GLY A 42 -13.49 -5.52 -3.75
N ASN A 43 -13.94 -6.43 -4.60
CA ASN A 43 -13.15 -7.58 -5.03
C ASN A 43 -12.35 -7.16 -6.28
N LEU A 44 -11.05 -6.93 -6.11
CA LEU A 44 -10.23 -6.36 -7.18
C LEU A 44 -9.83 -7.44 -8.19
N PRO A 45 -9.86 -7.13 -9.50
CA PRO A 45 -9.24 -7.99 -10.49
C PRO A 45 -7.75 -8.16 -10.18
N PHE A 46 -7.31 -9.41 -10.01
CA PHE A 46 -5.94 -9.71 -9.55
C PHE A 46 -4.85 -9.12 -10.46
N SER A 47 -5.11 -9.05 -11.76
CA SER A 47 -4.20 -8.46 -12.74
C SER A 47 -4.02 -6.94 -12.59
N ARG A 48 -5.01 -6.24 -12.03
CA ARG A 48 -5.02 -4.77 -11.92
C ARG A 48 -4.90 -4.25 -10.49
N THR A 49 -4.73 -5.13 -9.51
CA THR A 49 -4.66 -4.76 -8.08
C THR A 49 -3.61 -3.67 -7.82
N ASN A 50 -2.41 -3.76 -8.42
CA ASN A 50 -1.37 -2.75 -8.23
C ASN A 50 -1.76 -1.36 -8.75
N GLU A 51 -2.49 -1.30 -9.88
CA GLU A 51 -2.93 -0.03 -10.48
C GLU A 51 -4.00 0.63 -9.61
N ILE A 52 -4.99 -0.16 -9.19
CA ILE A 52 -6.07 0.32 -8.33
C ILE A 52 -5.53 0.79 -6.98
N MET A 53 -4.61 0.06 -6.37
CA MET A 53 -4.00 0.47 -5.10
C MET A 53 -3.11 1.70 -5.24
N ARG A 54 -2.44 1.91 -6.40
CA ARG A 54 -1.73 3.17 -6.68
C ARG A 54 -2.68 4.34 -6.81
N TRP A 55 -3.80 4.15 -7.52
CA TRP A 55 -4.86 5.15 -7.61
C TRP A 55 -5.39 5.52 -6.23
N ALA A 56 -5.69 4.52 -5.39
CA ALA A 56 -6.15 4.71 -4.02
C ALA A 56 -5.16 5.52 -3.17
N LEU A 57 -3.87 5.18 -3.22
CA LEU A 57 -2.81 5.89 -2.48
C LEU A 57 -2.56 7.33 -2.98
N ALA A 58 -2.92 7.64 -4.22
CA ALA A 58 -2.83 8.98 -4.78
C ALA A 58 -4.05 9.84 -4.40
N ALA A 59 -5.15 9.23 -4.01
CA ALA A 59 -6.40 9.90 -3.65
C ALA A 59 -6.30 10.52 -2.26
N ARG A 60 -6.17 11.83 -2.19
CA ARG A 60 -6.01 12.59 -0.91
C ARG A 60 -7.23 12.53 0.00
N THR A 61 -8.39 12.22 -0.55
CA THR A 61 -9.68 12.10 0.12
C THR A 61 -10.03 10.67 0.51
N LEU A 62 -9.17 9.68 0.21
CA LEU A 62 -9.35 8.31 0.65
C LEU A 62 -9.16 8.23 2.18
N GLU A 63 -10.21 7.80 2.89
CA GLU A 63 -10.11 7.50 4.32
C GLU A 63 -9.75 6.03 4.57
N ARG A 64 -10.34 5.14 3.78
CA ARG A 64 -10.16 3.69 3.96
C ARG A 64 -10.33 2.94 2.64
N ALA A 65 -9.56 1.90 2.45
CA ALA A 65 -9.84 0.90 1.43
C ALA A 65 -9.92 -0.49 2.08
N VAL A 66 -10.97 -1.26 1.74
CA VAL A 66 -11.13 -2.66 2.15
C VAL A 66 -11.32 -3.47 0.88
N VAL A 67 -10.30 -4.23 0.50
CA VAL A 67 -10.29 -4.88 -0.80
C VAL A 67 -9.93 -6.36 -0.69
N ILE A 68 -10.57 -7.17 -1.52
CA ILE A 68 -10.21 -8.57 -1.72
C ILE A 68 -9.20 -8.63 -2.87
N THR A 69 -8.07 -9.27 -2.62
CA THR A 69 -6.99 -9.42 -3.59
C THR A 69 -6.29 -10.77 -3.40
N GLN A 70 -5.27 -11.08 -4.22
CA GLN A 70 -4.46 -12.28 -3.99
C GLN A 70 -3.85 -12.25 -2.58
N LEU A 71 -3.90 -13.38 -1.89
CA LEU A 71 -3.38 -13.51 -0.52
C LEU A 71 -1.91 -13.10 -0.43
N GLU A 72 -1.10 -13.49 -1.40
CA GLU A 72 0.33 -13.14 -1.45
C GLU A 72 0.54 -11.61 -1.58
N PHE A 73 -0.30 -10.94 -2.38
CA PHE A 73 -0.27 -9.48 -2.49
C PHE A 73 -0.61 -8.83 -1.14
N ALA A 74 -1.69 -9.28 -0.50
CA ALA A 74 -2.15 -8.74 0.79
C ALA A 74 -1.07 -8.93 1.88
N ARG A 75 -0.47 -10.11 1.97
CA ARG A 75 0.63 -10.43 2.88
C ARG A 75 1.83 -9.51 2.68
N LYS A 76 2.26 -9.35 1.43
CA LYS A 76 3.39 -8.49 1.07
C LYS A 76 3.14 -7.01 1.43
N ARG A 77 1.90 -6.54 1.38
CA ARG A 77 1.54 -5.17 1.76
C ARG A 77 1.44 -4.98 3.27
N ALA A 78 0.93 -5.97 3.98
CA ALA A 78 0.75 -5.92 5.44
C ALA A 78 2.00 -6.30 6.24
N GLY A 79 3.13 -6.60 5.59
CA GLY A 79 4.38 -6.98 6.27
C GLY A 79 4.34 -8.38 6.89
N ASP A 80 3.46 -9.25 6.42
CA ASP A 80 3.43 -10.66 6.83
C ASP A 80 4.80 -11.31 6.56
N TYR A 81 5.25 -12.19 7.45
CA TYR A 81 6.61 -12.77 7.48
C TYR A 81 7.75 -11.75 7.74
N GLY A 82 7.45 -10.57 8.31
CA GLY A 82 8.43 -9.52 8.59
C GLY A 82 9.04 -8.89 7.33
N ARG A 83 8.41 -9.06 6.16
CA ARG A 83 8.89 -8.48 4.90
C ARG A 83 7.98 -7.35 4.44
N TRP A 84 8.59 -6.20 4.15
CA TRP A 84 7.91 -4.98 3.77
C TRP A 84 8.16 -4.64 2.30
N SER A 85 7.14 -4.10 1.63
CA SER A 85 7.28 -3.67 0.25
C SER A 85 7.62 -2.18 0.16
N LEU A 86 8.27 -1.79 -0.94
CA LEU A 86 8.53 -0.38 -1.27
C LEU A 86 7.29 0.50 -1.08
N ALA A 87 6.14 0.08 -1.64
CA ALA A 87 4.92 0.88 -1.57
C ALA A 87 4.36 0.99 -0.15
N THR A 88 4.50 -0.06 0.67
CA THR A 88 4.09 -0.02 2.07
C THR A 88 4.96 0.96 2.84
N VAL A 89 6.28 0.85 2.72
CA VAL A 89 7.20 1.75 3.41
C VAL A 89 7.00 3.20 2.96
N GLN A 90 6.87 3.46 1.65
CA GLN A 90 6.63 4.82 1.14
C GLN A 90 5.32 5.46 1.60
N SER A 91 4.26 4.65 1.78
CA SER A 91 2.96 5.13 2.23
C SER A 91 2.78 5.10 3.75
N TRP A 92 3.69 4.48 4.48
CA TRP A 92 3.60 4.30 5.94
C TRP A 92 3.39 5.58 6.73
N PRO A 93 4.01 6.71 6.38
CA PRO A 93 3.75 7.96 7.10
C PRO A 93 2.30 8.42 7.05
N THR A 94 1.55 8.04 6.03
CA THR A 94 0.18 8.52 5.79
C THR A 94 -0.90 7.44 5.91
N HIS A 95 -0.52 6.18 5.83
CA HIS A 95 -1.47 5.06 5.82
C HIS A 95 -0.99 3.89 6.67
N ASP A 96 -1.97 3.15 7.21
CA ASP A 96 -1.78 1.87 7.86
C ASP A 96 -2.27 0.73 6.96
N TRP A 97 -1.55 -0.41 6.96
CA TRP A 97 -1.84 -1.58 6.14
C TRP A 97 -2.10 -2.79 7.02
N ARG A 98 -3.22 -3.47 6.80
CA ARG A 98 -3.58 -4.65 7.60
C ARG A 98 -4.12 -5.77 6.71
N LEU A 99 -3.66 -7.00 6.94
CA LEU A 99 -4.32 -8.21 6.47
C LEU A 99 -5.38 -8.59 7.51
N VAL A 100 -6.66 -8.35 7.19
CA VAL A 100 -7.78 -8.55 8.14
C VAL A 100 -8.48 -9.89 7.99
N GLY A 101 -8.22 -10.61 6.89
CA GLY A 101 -8.81 -11.93 6.68
C GLY A 101 -8.21 -12.68 5.51
N LYS A 102 -8.50 -13.97 5.47
CA LYS A 102 -8.17 -14.88 4.36
C LYS A 102 -9.46 -15.50 3.83
N ILE A 103 -9.53 -15.70 2.52
CA ILE A 103 -10.66 -16.34 1.84
C ILE A 103 -10.09 -17.48 1.00
N SER A 104 -10.66 -18.68 1.17
CA SER A 104 -10.26 -19.84 0.38
C SER A 104 -10.64 -19.61 -1.10
N ARG A 105 -9.76 -20.02 -2.00
CA ARG A 105 -10.07 -20.02 -3.44
C ARG A 105 -11.33 -20.82 -3.79
N HIS A 106 -11.71 -21.79 -2.97
CA HIS A 106 -12.89 -22.64 -3.18
C HIS A 106 -14.22 -21.91 -2.90
N ASP A 107 -14.14 -20.71 -2.26
CA ASP A 107 -15.30 -19.84 -2.01
C ASP A 107 -15.67 -18.95 -3.22
N PHE A 108 -14.88 -19.04 -4.30
CA PHE A 108 -15.10 -18.27 -5.53
C PHE A 108 -15.66 -19.13 -6.68
N ARG A 109 -16.39 -18.50 -7.57
CA ARG A 109 -16.86 -19.09 -8.83
C ARG A 109 -16.59 -18.09 -10.00
N PRO A 110 -15.78 -18.47 -10.98
CA PRO A 110 -14.93 -19.67 -11.09
C PRO A 110 -13.83 -19.69 -10.02
N VAL A 111 -13.32 -20.89 -9.67
CA VAL A 111 -12.25 -21.04 -8.67
C VAL A 111 -10.93 -20.44 -9.19
N PRO A 112 -10.34 -19.43 -8.53
CA PRO A 112 -9.05 -18.87 -8.94
C PRO A 112 -7.88 -19.82 -8.61
N LYS A 113 -6.69 -19.50 -9.13
CA LYS A 113 -5.49 -20.33 -8.91
C LYS A 113 -4.93 -20.23 -7.49
N VAL A 114 -5.21 -19.14 -6.76
CA VAL A 114 -4.65 -18.86 -5.44
C VAL A 114 -5.74 -18.36 -4.48
N ASP A 115 -5.48 -18.49 -3.19
CA ASP A 115 -6.35 -17.94 -2.15
C ASP A 115 -6.35 -16.41 -2.19
N ALA A 116 -7.39 -15.81 -1.65
CA ALA A 116 -7.53 -14.37 -1.52
C ALA A 116 -7.27 -13.89 -0.08
N GLY A 117 -6.94 -12.63 0.04
CA GLY A 117 -6.79 -11.92 1.30
C GLY A 117 -7.65 -10.67 1.32
N ILE A 118 -8.22 -10.36 2.47
CA ILE A 118 -8.90 -9.10 2.73
C ILE A 118 -7.83 -8.14 3.24
N LEU A 119 -7.50 -7.15 2.41
CA LEU A 119 -6.50 -6.13 2.69
C LEU A 119 -7.20 -4.83 3.06
N GLU A 120 -6.82 -4.28 4.18
CA GLU A 120 -7.26 -2.97 4.64
C GLU A 120 -6.12 -1.96 4.52
N LEU A 121 -6.43 -0.79 3.99
CA LEU A 121 -5.61 0.41 3.97
C LEU A 121 -6.40 1.53 4.63
N THR A 122 -5.86 2.15 5.67
CA THR A 122 -6.54 3.24 6.39
C THR A 122 -5.65 4.48 6.39
N ALA A 123 -6.19 5.62 6.00
CA ALA A 123 -5.49 6.89 6.13
C ALA A 123 -5.28 7.23 7.61
N ARG A 124 -4.07 7.67 7.99
CA ARG A 124 -3.80 8.10 9.36
C ARG A 124 -4.45 9.46 9.62
N PRO A 125 -5.04 9.70 10.78
CA PRO A 125 -5.62 11.00 11.13
C PRO A 125 -4.59 12.14 11.05
N SER A 126 -3.33 11.84 11.36
CA SER A 126 -2.20 12.74 11.22
C SER A 126 -1.01 11.99 10.62
N PRO A 127 -0.36 12.54 9.59
CA PRO A 127 0.87 11.96 9.05
C PRO A 127 1.98 11.88 10.11
N LEU A 128 2.80 10.82 10.05
CA LEU A 128 3.92 10.61 10.97
C LEU A 128 5.14 11.51 10.68
N ILE A 129 5.14 12.19 9.53
CA ILE A 129 6.14 13.21 9.14
C ILE A 129 5.42 14.40 8.51
N VAL A 130 6.04 15.57 8.56
CA VAL A 130 5.48 16.80 7.96
C VAL A 130 5.37 16.68 6.44
N HIS A 131 4.36 17.32 5.86
CA HIS A 131 4.07 17.20 4.43
C HIS A 131 5.25 17.61 3.52
N SER A 132 6.00 18.64 3.91
CA SER A 132 7.19 19.11 3.18
C SER A 132 8.31 18.08 3.11
N ALA A 133 8.42 17.17 4.08
CA ALA A 133 9.44 16.13 4.13
C ALA A 133 9.04 14.85 3.36
N MET A 134 7.78 14.75 2.92
CA MET A 134 7.24 13.52 2.32
C MET A 134 8.00 13.07 1.06
N ASN A 135 8.38 14.00 0.19
CA ASN A 135 9.13 13.66 -1.02
C ASN A 135 10.54 13.16 -0.67
N HIS A 136 11.22 13.82 0.27
CA HIS A 136 12.55 13.38 0.74
C HIS A 136 12.50 11.98 1.35
N TYR A 137 11.45 11.69 2.14
CA TYR A 137 11.22 10.35 2.68
C TYR A 137 11.04 9.31 1.57
N LYS A 138 10.19 9.58 0.59
CA LYS A 138 9.95 8.68 -0.55
C LYS A 138 11.22 8.42 -1.35
N ASP A 139 12.05 9.45 -1.55
CA ASP A 139 13.33 9.35 -2.26
C ASP A 139 14.34 8.50 -1.46
N LEU A 140 14.41 8.69 -0.14
CA LEU A 140 15.23 7.85 0.73
C LEU A 140 14.84 6.39 0.64
N VAL A 141 13.53 6.10 0.72
CA VAL A 141 12.99 4.74 0.61
C VAL A 141 13.27 4.15 -0.77
N ALA A 142 13.07 4.92 -1.85
CA ALA A 142 13.38 4.49 -3.21
C ALA A 142 14.88 4.15 -3.38
N LEU A 143 15.78 4.99 -2.84
CA LEU A 143 17.22 4.75 -2.84
C LEU A 143 17.55 3.45 -2.11
N GLY A 144 16.97 3.22 -0.93
CA GLY A 144 17.20 2.01 -0.16
C GLY A 144 16.76 0.73 -0.89
N PHE A 145 15.58 0.74 -1.48
CA PHE A 145 15.05 -0.40 -2.24
C PHE A 145 15.69 -0.60 -3.62
N GLY A 146 16.22 0.47 -4.23
CA GLY A 146 16.91 0.43 -5.53
C GLY A 146 18.36 -0.06 -5.43
N GLY A 147 18.93 -0.16 -4.23
CA GLY A 147 20.32 -0.53 -4.03
C GLY A 147 20.61 -1.99 -4.33
N ARG A 148 21.75 -2.24 -5.00
CA ARG A 148 22.25 -3.59 -5.33
C ARG A 148 23.07 -4.23 -4.20
N GLY A 149 23.22 -3.55 -3.06
CA GLY A 149 24.17 -3.91 -2.01
C GLY A 149 23.72 -5.01 -1.03
N GLY A 150 22.52 -5.55 -1.15
CA GLY A 150 21.99 -6.59 -0.26
C GLY A 150 21.53 -6.09 1.12
N SER A 151 22.02 -4.94 1.64
CA SER A 151 21.55 -4.33 2.90
C SER A 151 21.16 -2.88 2.70
N LEU A 152 20.22 -2.41 3.55
CA LEU A 152 19.80 -1.01 3.53
C LEU A 152 20.98 -0.06 3.76
N PHE A 153 21.85 -0.38 4.72
CA PHE A 153 23.02 0.43 5.02
C PHE A 153 23.89 0.66 3.78
N ARG A 154 24.18 -0.40 3.03
CA ARG A 154 24.97 -0.30 1.78
C ARG A 154 24.26 0.50 0.71
N SER A 155 22.95 0.35 0.58
CA SER A 155 22.14 1.09 -0.40
C SER A 155 22.17 2.59 -0.16
N LEU A 156 22.29 3.05 1.10
CA LEU A 156 22.32 4.47 1.47
C LEU A 156 23.72 5.09 1.44
N ARG A 157 24.81 4.29 1.39
CA ARG A 157 26.20 4.76 1.35
C ARG A 157 26.53 5.78 0.24
N PRO A 158 25.95 5.71 -0.95
CA PRO A 158 26.22 6.71 -1.99
C PRO A 158 25.80 8.13 -1.64
N ARG A 159 24.80 8.28 -0.75
CA ARG A 159 24.23 9.61 -0.38
C ARG A 159 24.72 10.10 0.98
N TYR A 160 25.03 9.21 1.92
CA TYR A 160 25.35 9.56 3.30
C TYR A 160 26.69 9.02 3.76
N SER A 161 27.38 9.77 4.63
CA SER A 161 28.66 9.33 5.21
C SER A 161 28.48 8.09 6.08
N HIS A 162 29.53 7.28 6.20
CA HIS A 162 29.53 6.09 7.05
C HIS A 162 29.17 6.43 8.50
N ARG A 163 29.74 7.50 9.06
CA ARG A 163 29.52 7.93 10.44
C ARG A 163 28.07 8.35 10.67
N THR A 164 27.47 9.04 9.72
CA THR A 164 26.06 9.48 9.81
C THR A 164 25.13 8.27 9.78
N LEU A 165 25.39 7.32 8.88
CA LEU A 165 24.60 6.09 8.79
C LEU A 165 24.73 5.24 10.06
N LEU A 166 25.93 5.07 10.62
CA LEU A 166 26.12 4.31 11.86
C LEU A 166 25.24 4.86 13.00
N ARG A 167 25.20 6.21 13.15
CA ARG A 167 24.38 6.84 14.18
C ARG A 167 22.89 6.59 13.94
N ALA A 168 22.42 6.76 12.69
CA ALA A 168 21.02 6.60 12.35
C ALA A 168 20.56 5.15 12.56
N PHE A 169 21.37 4.19 12.11
CA PHE A 169 21.06 2.76 12.25
C PHE A 169 21.11 2.28 13.69
N SER A 170 22.09 2.75 14.48
CA SER A 170 22.16 2.46 15.91
C SER A 170 20.93 2.95 16.66
N ARG A 171 20.45 4.18 16.39
CA ARG A 171 19.24 4.73 17.00
C ARG A 171 17.96 4.02 16.58
N ALA A 172 17.91 3.53 15.36
CA ALA A 172 16.77 2.76 14.83
C ALA A 172 16.87 1.26 15.19
N GLU A 173 17.89 0.84 15.91
CA GLU A 173 18.13 -0.57 16.27
C GLU A 173 18.15 -1.49 15.03
N VAL A 174 18.75 -1.02 13.93
CA VAL A 174 18.87 -1.77 12.68
C VAL A 174 20.32 -2.19 12.46
N PRO A 175 20.63 -3.48 12.43
CA PRO A 175 21.97 -3.97 12.09
C PRO A 175 22.36 -3.57 10.65
N GLU A 176 23.64 -3.22 10.42
CA GLU A 176 24.13 -2.78 9.10
C GLU A 176 23.91 -3.80 7.98
N LYS A 177 23.86 -5.09 8.32
CA LYS A 177 23.66 -6.19 7.36
C LYS A 177 22.19 -6.47 7.05
N THR A 178 21.25 -5.76 7.69
CA THR A 178 19.81 -6.00 7.51
C THR A 178 19.41 -5.74 6.07
N VAL A 179 18.80 -6.75 5.45
CA VAL A 179 18.24 -6.64 4.09
C VAL A 179 17.09 -5.64 4.12
N VAL A 180 17.00 -4.80 3.11
CA VAL A 180 16.05 -3.68 3.02
C VAL A 180 14.60 -4.09 3.31
N ALA A 181 14.17 -5.25 2.83
CA ALA A 181 12.80 -5.74 3.01
C ALA A 181 12.46 -6.13 4.46
N PHE A 182 13.45 -6.33 5.33
CA PHE A 182 13.24 -6.70 6.73
C PHE A 182 13.33 -5.51 7.69
N VAL A 183 13.61 -4.31 7.20
CA VAL A 183 13.57 -3.10 8.02
C VAL A 183 12.12 -2.67 8.19
N HIS A 184 11.65 -2.63 9.45
CA HIS A 184 10.27 -2.23 9.76
C HIS A 184 10.02 -0.77 9.32
N PRO A 185 8.81 -0.42 8.82
CA PRO A 185 8.52 0.95 8.40
C PRO A 185 8.76 2.02 9.48
N ASP A 186 8.54 1.72 10.75
CA ASP A 186 8.85 2.65 11.85
C ASP A 186 10.36 2.87 12.00
N GLN A 187 11.17 1.84 11.75
CA GLN A 187 12.63 1.99 11.74
C GLN A 187 13.10 2.85 10.55
N TRP A 188 12.41 2.76 9.41
CA TRP A 188 12.64 3.67 8.29
C TRP A 188 12.38 5.13 8.65
N LEU A 189 11.30 5.42 9.39
CA LEU A 189 11.00 6.75 9.91
C LEU A 189 12.09 7.24 10.86
N GLN A 190 12.53 6.38 11.77
CA GLN A 190 13.61 6.71 12.71
C GLN A 190 14.92 7.03 11.97
N ILE A 191 15.30 6.20 10.97
CA ILE A 191 16.47 6.44 10.13
C ILE A 191 16.32 7.77 9.39
N PHE A 192 15.16 8.02 8.76
CA PHE A 192 14.87 9.26 8.04
C PHE A 192 15.05 10.50 8.93
N ASN A 193 14.45 10.52 10.11
CA ASN A 193 14.54 11.63 11.05
C ASN A 193 15.97 11.90 11.56
N GLN A 194 16.88 10.94 11.46
CA GLN A 194 18.30 11.12 11.79
C GLN A 194 19.14 11.59 10.62
N LEU A 195 18.72 11.30 9.38
CA LEU A 195 19.45 11.63 8.16
C LEU A 195 19.02 12.98 7.58
N GLU A 196 17.77 13.36 7.76
CA GLU A 196 17.12 14.57 7.21
C GLU A 196 16.34 15.26 8.37
N PRO A 197 17.05 15.88 9.34
CA PRO A 197 16.45 16.52 10.52
C PRO A 197 15.64 17.80 10.20
#